data_ab61faf7dc7ea4ea53449133018c686b
#
_entry.id   ab61faf7dc7ea4ea53449133018c686b
#
_cell.length_a   1.000
_cell.length_b   1.000
_cell.length_c   1.000
_cell.angle_alpha   90.00
_cell.angle_beta   90.00
_cell.angle_gamma   90.00
#
_symmetry.space_group_name_H-M   'P 1'
#
loop_
_entity.id
_entity.type
_entity.pdbx_description
1 polymer ?
#
loop_
_entity_poly.entity_id
_entity_poly.type
_entity_poly.pdbx_seq_one_letter_code
_entity_poly.pdbx_strand_id
1 'polypeptide(L)'
;MLLCVVFFFALFADEVAAQKKFARTYPAGQKVRLSLTNRTGTVTVEGWNRQEISISASMEAPAATIVPQSLSGTIFVNVLKDNQGKDVGNVNFLIRVPYNAMVDIETRIGNLIVSNVRSGLVRAHISSEGDITLTNILAKNVSAENGIGDIFFDGEIQESGNYRFSSMKGNINLRIPFTSSFRFVATAPSTRSISLGAFANSETNYLGDGRRVIGKTGDGSATLTVTNQRGTIGFLRR
;
A
#
# COMPACT_ATOMS: atom_id res chain seq x y z
N MET A 1 64.82 24.09 28.43
CA MET A 1 63.42 24.59 28.56
C MET A 1 62.61 23.87 27.46
N LEU A 2 61.98 22.73 27.84
CA LEU A 2 61.28 21.83 26.87
C LEU A 2 59.78 22.18 26.95
N LEU A 3 59.22 22.67 25.84
CA LEU A 3 57.82 23.07 25.75
C LEU A 3 56.99 21.86 25.30
N CYS A 4 56.23 21.22 26.22
CA CYS A 4 55.26 20.18 25.87
C CYS A 4 53.98 20.84 25.30
N VAL A 5 53.72 20.66 24.03
CA VAL A 5 52.44 20.97 23.38
C VAL A 5 51.52 19.79 23.56
N VAL A 6 50.50 19.92 24.43
CA VAL A 6 49.42 18.93 24.60
C VAL A 6 48.38 19.22 23.54
N PHE A 7 48.25 18.32 22.56
CA PHE A 7 47.20 18.35 21.54
C PHE A 7 45.92 17.77 22.15
N PHE A 8 44.94 18.62 22.42
CA PHE A 8 43.61 18.21 22.89
C PHE A 8 42.78 17.75 21.67
N PHE A 9 42.70 16.44 21.45
CA PHE A 9 41.78 15.86 20.47
C PHE A 9 40.36 15.90 21.06
N ALA A 10 39.55 16.86 20.66
CA ALA A 10 38.11 16.86 20.93
C ALA A 10 37.45 15.75 20.09
N LEU A 11 37.14 14.65 20.71
CA LEU A 11 36.26 13.61 20.15
C LEU A 11 34.84 14.21 20.05
N PHE A 12 34.45 14.63 18.84
CA PHE A 12 33.05 14.85 18.54
C PHE A 12 32.39 13.46 18.47
N ALA A 13 31.77 13.05 19.55
CA ALA A 13 30.83 11.95 19.51
C ALA A 13 29.58 12.46 18.78
N ASP A 14 29.42 12.09 17.52
CA ASP A 14 28.12 12.22 16.86
C ASP A 14 27.11 11.42 17.67
N GLU A 15 26.17 12.11 18.36
CA GLU A 15 24.99 11.48 18.94
C GLU A 15 24.17 10.91 17.80
N VAL A 16 24.40 9.64 17.46
CA VAL A 16 23.46 8.86 16.66
C VAL A 16 22.18 8.79 17.47
N ALA A 17 21.21 9.62 17.12
CA ALA A 17 19.89 9.64 17.73
C ALA A 17 19.32 8.21 17.70
N ALA A 18 19.27 7.55 18.82
CA ALA A 18 18.83 6.15 18.94
C ALA A 18 17.39 6.03 18.45
N GLN A 19 17.21 5.40 17.32
CA GLN A 19 15.89 5.15 16.73
C GLN A 19 15.06 4.29 17.69
N LYS A 20 13.95 4.82 18.18
CA LYS A 20 13.06 4.07 19.08
C LYS A 20 12.36 2.96 18.32
N LYS A 21 12.33 1.77 18.90
CA LYS A 21 11.72 0.58 18.30
C LYS A 21 10.48 0.14 19.08
N PHE A 22 9.51 -0.37 18.36
CA PHE A 22 8.33 -1.04 18.90
C PHE A 22 8.23 -2.43 18.30
N ALA A 23 7.89 -3.45 19.12
CA ALA A 23 7.60 -4.79 18.61
C ALA A 23 6.51 -5.44 19.47
N ARG A 24 5.53 -6.06 18.83
CA ARG A 24 4.46 -6.80 19.49
C ARG A 24 3.84 -7.85 18.57
N THR A 25 3.47 -9.00 19.14
CA THR A 25 2.81 -10.10 18.43
C THR A 25 1.44 -10.36 19.04
N TYR A 26 0.47 -10.65 18.17
CA TYR A 26 -0.91 -10.96 18.56
C TYR A 26 -1.32 -12.29 17.94
N PRO A 27 -1.97 -13.19 18.69
CA PRO A 27 -2.56 -14.38 18.09
C PRO A 27 -3.65 -14.01 17.09
N ALA A 28 -3.70 -14.71 15.98
CA ALA A 28 -4.65 -14.45 14.92
C ALA A 28 -5.62 -15.63 14.76
N GLY A 29 -6.91 -15.34 14.77
CA GLY A 29 -7.95 -16.28 14.40
C GLY A 29 -8.09 -16.43 12.88
N GLN A 30 -9.02 -17.28 12.43
CA GLN A 30 -9.24 -17.56 11.00
C GLN A 30 -9.69 -16.35 10.17
N LYS A 31 -10.29 -15.34 10.79
CA LYS A 31 -10.82 -14.13 10.11
C LYS A 31 -10.23 -12.87 10.76
N VAL A 32 -8.92 -12.81 10.83
CA VAL A 32 -8.25 -11.65 11.40
C VAL A 32 -8.20 -10.49 10.41
N ARG A 33 -8.32 -9.27 10.94
CA ARG A 33 -8.14 -8.03 10.19
C ARG A 33 -7.05 -7.19 10.83
N LEU A 34 -6.17 -6.65 10.02
CA LEU A 34 -5.28 -5.55 10.37
C LEU A 34 -5.91 -4.25 9.89
N SER A 35 -6.10 -3.28 10.78
CA SER A 35 -6.50 -1.91 10.46
C SER A 35 -5.45 -0.96 11.00
N LEU A 36 -4.72 -0.29 10.12
CA LEU A 36 -3.63 0.60 10.49
C LEU A 36 -3.81 1.97 9.87
N THR A 37 -3.73 3.00 10.70
CA THR A 37 -3.66 4.40 10.27
C THR A 37 -2.34 5.00 10.73
N ASN A 38 -1.47 5.35 9.76
CA ASN A 38 -0.20 6.01 9.99
C ASN A 38 -0.27 7.50 9.60
N ARG A 39 0.66 8.30 10.07
CA ARG A 39 0.81 9.71 9.67
C ARG A 39 1.84 9.86 8.57
N THR A 40 3.07 9.45 8.86
CA THR A 40 4.22 9.57 7.96
C THR A 40 5.13 8.35 8.11
N GLY A 41 5.77 7.95 7.01
CA GLY A 41 6.70 6.82 6.96
C GLY A 41 6.16 5.65 6.14
N THR A 42 7.00 4.67 5.92
CA THR A 42 6.69 3.48 5.11
C THR A 42 5.95 2.43 5.94
N VAL A 43 4.90 1.84 5.35
CA VAL A 43 4.20 0.70 5.94
C VAL A 43 4.37 -0.51 5.03
N THR A 44 5.07 -1.53 5.51
CA THR A 44 5.25 -2.81 4.82
C THR A 44 4.43 -3.87 5.52
N VAL A 45 3.56 -4.56 4.76
CA VAL A 45 2.78 -5.71 5.23
C VAL A 45 3.11 -6.92 4.38
N GLU A 46 3.49 -8.01 5.03
CA GLU A 46 3.85 -9.27 4.40
C GLU A 46 2.96 -10.40 4.93
N GLY A 47 2.30 -11.13 4.03
CA GLY A 47 1.62 -12.36 4.37
C GLY A 47 2.61 -13.48 4.71
N TRP A 48 2.32 -14.27 5.76
CA TRP A 48 3.13 -15.40 6.16
C TRP A 48 2.29 -16.61 6.59
N ASN A 49 2.96 -17.74 6.75
CA ASN A 49 2.32 -18.99 7.17
C ASN A 49 2.33 -19.17 8.71
N ARG A 50 1.88 -18.15 9.45
CA ARG A 50 1.70 -18.25 10.90
C ARG A 50 0.36 -17.65 11.29
N GLN A 51 -0.28 -18.23 12.32
CA GLN A 51 -1.56 -17.73 12.86
C GLN A 51 -1.31 -16.65 13.93
N GLU A 52 -0.55 -15.65 13.55
CA GLU A 52 -0.23 -14.49 14.40
C GLU A 52 0.01 -13.24 13.54
N ILE A 53 -0.24 -12.07 14.11
CA ILE A 53 0.16 -10.79 13.55
C ILE A 53 1.36 -10.28 14.33
N SER A 54 2.50 -10.10 13.66
CA SER A 54 3.69 -9.49 14.22
C SER A 54 3.81 -8.06 13.73
N ILE A 55 3.86 -7.11 14.64
CA ILE A 55 3.98 -5.68 14.37
C ILE A 55 5.33 -5.21 14.88
N SER A 56 6.18 -4.72 14.00
CA SER A 56 7.42 -4.03 14.32
C SER A 56 7.36 -2.62 13.75
N ALA A 57 7.87 -1.64 14.51
CA ALA A 57 8.01 -0.28 14.02
C ALA A 57 9.32 0.34 14.48
N SER A 58 9.91 1.16 13.62
CA SER A 58 11.00 2.05 13.93
C SER A 58 10.52 3.50 13.83
N MET A 59 10.88 4.32 14.80
CA MET A 59 10.39 5.68 14.96
C MET A 59 11.55 6.67 15.00
N GLU A 60 11.45 7.70 14.18
CA GLU A 60 12.34 8.84 14.23
C GLU A 60 11.95 9.78 15.39
N ALA A 61 12.87 10.62 15.81
CA ALA A 61 12.59 11.63 16.82
C ALA A 61 11.75 12.80 16.25
N PRO A 62 10.79 13.34 16.99
CA PRO A 62 10.25 12.89 18.27
C PRO A 62 9.45 11.59 18.11
N ALA A 63 9.76 10.59 18.96
CA ALA A 63 9.20 9.25 18.80
C ALA A 63 7.70 9.20 19.09
N ALA A 64 6.94 8.62 18.16
CA ALA A 64 5.52 8.40 18.32
C ALA A 64 5.17 7.42 19.47
N THR A 65 3.99 7.58 20.02
CA THR A 65 3.33 6.57 20.86
C THR A 65 2.54 5.63 19.97
N ILE A 66 2.64 4.32 20.18
CA ILE A 66 1.91 3.29 19.43
C ILE A 66 1.19 2.40 20.44
N VAL A 67 -0.15 2.38 20.40
CA VAL A 67 -1.00 1.62 21.33
C VAL A 67 -1.96 0.72 20.54
N PRO A 68 -1.51 -0.43 20.02
CA PRO A 68 -2.38 -1.34 19.30
C PRO A 68 -3.49 -1.89 20.18
N GLN A 69 -4.68 -1.98 19.64
CA GLN A 69 -5.86 -2.54 20.29
C GLN A 69 -6.32 -3.79 19.56
N SER A 70 -6.65 -4.83 20.30
CA SER A 70 -7.23 -6.07 19.75
C SER A 70 -8.70 -6.15 20.15
N LEU A 71 -9.60 -6.09 19.17
CA LEU A 71 -11.03 -6.12 19.40
C LEU A 71 -11.73 -6.93 18.31
N SER A 72 -12.50 -7.93 18.72
CA SER A 72 -13.36 -8.73 17.81
C SER A 72 -12.63 -9.25 16.55
N GLY A 73 -11.42 -9.77 16.73
CA GLY A 73 -10.60 -10.30 15.62
C GLY A 73 -9.92 -9.24 14.75
N THR A 74 -10.03 -7.96 15.12
CA THR A 74 -9.33 -6.87 14.43
C THR A 74 -8.22 -6.32 15.31
N ILE A 75 -7.03 -6.17 14.74
CA ILE A 75 -5.93 -5.43 15.35
C ILE A 75 -5.95 -4.01 14.79
N PHE A 76 -6.21 -3.05 15.66
CA PHE A 76 -6.23 -1.64 15.32
C PHE A 76 -4.91 -0.99 15.75
N VAL A 77 -4.28 -0.24 14.84
CA VAL A 77 -3.13 0.61 15.10
C VAL A 77 -3.46 2.00 14.56
N ASN A 78 -3.50 3.01 15.41
CA ASN A 78 -3.85 4.36 14.97
C ASN A 78 -2.86 5.40 15.52
N VAL A 79 -1.77 5.61 14.76
CA VAL A 79 -0.70 6.56 15.13
C VAL A 79 -1.22 8.00 15.20
N LEU A 80 -2.17 8.39 14.34
CA LEU A 80 -2.78 9.72 14.36
C LEU A 80 -3.51 9.98 15.67
N LYS A 81 -4.37 9.05 16.09
CA LYS A 81 -5.15 9.14 17.33
C LYS A 81 -4.25 9.10 18.57
N ASP A 82 -3.28 8.18 18.59
CA ASP A 82 -2.39 7.97 19.73
C ASP A 82 -1.45 9.18 19.98
N ASN A 83 -1.26 10.02 18.96
CA ASN A 83 -0.38 11.19 19.02
C ASN A 83 -1.09 12.51 18.70
N GLN A 84 -2.38 12.60 18.98
CA GLN A 84 -3.16 13.80 18.69
C GLN A 84 -2.56 15.04 19.36
N GLY A 85 -2.36 16.11 18.60
CA GLY A 85 -1.79 17.36 19.07
C GLY A 85 -0.28 17.34 19.31
N LYS A 86 0.41 16.24 18.98
CA LYS A 86 1.87 16.11 19.09
C LYS A 86 2.50 16.15 17.70
N ASP A 87 3.67 16.77 17.62
CA ASP A 87 4.54 16.55 16.48
C ASP A 87 5.38 15.30 16.73
N VAL A 88 5.37 14.37 15.75
CA VAL A 88 6.10 13.10 15.82
C VAL A 88 6.82 12.86 14.50
N GLY A 89 7.98 12.23 14.59
CA GLY A 89 8.79 11.83 13.44
C GLY A 89 8.13 10.69 12.63
N ASN A 90 8.83 10.25 11.60
CA ASN A 90 8.36 9.15 10.76
C ASN A 90 8.24 7.84 11.56
N VAL A 91 7.19 7.09 11.25
CA VAL A 91 6.98 5.74 11.81
C VAL A 91 6.99 4.73 10.66
N ASN A 92 8.03 3.92 10.60
CA ASN A 92 8.17 2.89 9.59
C ASN A 92 7.75 1.53 10.18
N PHE A 93 6.72 0.93 9.60
CA PHE A 93 6.17 -0.35 10.04
C PHE A 93 6.66 -1.51 9.15
N LEU A 94 6.99 -2.62 9.81
CA LEU A 94 7.09 -3.94 9.21
C LEU A 94 6.12 -4.86 9.94
N ILE A 95 5.07 -5.26 9.25
CA ILE A 95 3.99 -6.07 9.81
C ILE A 95 3.88 -7.37 9.04
N ARG A 96 3.83 -8.48 9.76
CA ARG A 96 3.56 -9.79 9.19
C ARG A 96 2.19 -10.27 9.63
N VAL A 97 1.39 -10.72 8.67
CA VAL A 97 0.02 -11.16 8.88
C VAL A 97 -0.20 -12.56 8.31
N PRO A 98 -1.11 -13.38 8.82
CA PRO A 98 -1.50 -14.62 8.13
C PRO A 98 -1.90 -14.34 6.68
N TYR A 99 -1.62 -15.24 5.76
CA TYR A 99 -1.97 -15.08 4.34
C TYR A 99 -3.44 -14.69 4.11
N ASN A 100 -4.35 -15.20 4.95
CA ASN A 100 -5.80 -14.96 4.86
C ASN A 100 -6.28 -13.73 5.64
N ALA A 101 -5.40 -12.94 6.22
CA ALA A 101 -5.76 -11.75 6.95
C ALA A 101 -6.30 -10.65 6.01
N MET A 102 -7.39 -10.03 6.39
CA MET A 102 -7.85 -8.80 5.74
C MET A 102 -6.92 -7.65 6.13
N VAL A 103 -6.53 -6.86 5.15
CA VAL A 103 -5.56 -5.77 5.31
C VAL A 103 -6.21 -4.45 4.91
N ASP A 104 -6.23 -3.50 5.84
CA ASP A 104 -6.79 -2.16 5.66
C ASP A 104 -5.80 -1.13 6.21
N ILE A 105 -5.11 -0.42 5.32
CA ILE A 105 -4.01 0.47 5.67
C ILE A 105 -4.23 1.84 5.08
N GLU A 106 -4.05 2.84 5.92
CA GLU A 106 -4.08 4.24 5.55
C GLU A 106 -2.82 4.95 6.06
N THR A 107 -2.22 5.77 5.22
CA THR A 107 -1.17 6.72 5.63
C THR A 107 -1.39 8.06 4.94
N ARG A 108 -0.88 9.12 5.55
CA ARG A 108 -0.94 10.44 4.90
C ARG A 108 0.21 10.62 3.92
N ILE A 109 1.43 10.32 4.34
CA ILE A 109 2.65 10.48 3.52
C ILE A 109 3.54 9.27 3.73
N GLY A 110 4.11 8.75 2.65
CA GLY A 110 5.03 7.62 2.65
C GLY A 110 4.48 6.42 1.89
N ASN A 111 5.27 5.38 1.72
CA ASN A 111 4.94 4.26 0.85
C ASN A 111 4.15 3.17 1.56
N LEU A 112 3.21 2.55 0.86
CA LEU A 112 2.49 1.36 1.28
C LEU A 112 2.92 0.16 0.43
N ILE A 113 3.44 -0.87 1.07
CA ILE A 113 3.90 -2.09 0.43
C ILE A 113 3.15 -3.25 1.05
N VAL A 114 2.34 -3.97 0.26
CA VAL A 114 1.61 -5.16 0.71
C VAL A 114 1.98 -6.33 -0.18
N SER A 115 2.36 -7.42 0.41
CA SER A 115 2.77 -8.61 -0.35
C SER A 115 2.22 -9.91 0.23
N ASN A 116 2.02 -10.90 -0.65
CA ASN A 116 1.67 -12.28 -0.28
C ASN A 116 0.35 -12.41 0.52
N VAL A 117 -0.66 -11.60 0.21
CA VAL A 117 -1.96 -11.64 0.90
C VAL A 117 -3.01 -12.35 0.03
N ARG A 118 -3.73 -13.32 0.64
CA ARG A 118 -4.77 -14.15 0.03
C ARG A 118 -6.04 -14.06 0.84
N SER A 119 -6.82 -12.99 0.68
CA SER A 119 -7.90 -12.67 1.61
C SER A 119 -9.17 -12.14 0.93
N GLY A 120 -10.16 -11.78 1.71
CA GLY A 120 -11.37 -11.12 1.21
C GLY A 120 -11.17 -9.64 0.88
N LEU A 121 -10.18 -8.97 1.51
CA LEU A 121 -9.99 -7.53 1.39
C LEU A 121 -8.51 -7.13 1.50
N VAL A 122 -8.07 -6.31 0.56
CA VAL A 122 -6.84 -5.49 0.66
C VAL A 122 -7.19 -4.05 0.30
N ARG A 123 -7.07 -3.15 1.26
CA ARG A 123 -7.24 -1.71 1.06
C ARG A 123 -5.95 -0.99 1.44
N ALA A 124 -5.45 -0.17 0.52
CA ALA A 124 -4.29 0.69 0.71
C ALA A 124 -4.64 2.11 0.28
N HIS A 125 -4.53 3.06 1.19
CA HIS A 125 -4.88 4.46 0.96
C HIS A 125 -3.74 5.38 1.38
N ILE A 126 -3.30 6.26 0.47
CA ILE A 126 -2.38 7.36 0.76
C ILE A 126 -3.10 8.66 0.47
N SER A 127 -3.38 9.45 1.52
CA SER A 127 -4.19 10.66 1.34
C SER A 127 -3.42 11.84 0.75
N SER A 128 -2.08 11.83 0.76
CA SER A 128 -1.26 12.91 0.21
C SER A 128 -0.23 12.39 -0.79
N GLU A 129 0.92 11.89 -0.36
CA GLU A 129 2.05 11.56 -1.22
C GLU A 129 2.73 10.25 -0.82
N GLY A 130 3.05 9.42 -1.81
CA GLY A 130 3.75 8.15 -1.70
C GLY A 130 3.27 7.12 -2.71
N ASP A 131 4.00 6.03 -2.84
CA ASP A 131 3.69 4.95 -3.76
C ASP A 131 2.98 3.79 -3.08
N ILE A 132 2.07 3.15 -3.82
CA ILE A 132 1.40 1.92 -3.39
C ILE A 132 1.91 0.76 -4.23
N THR A 133 2.49 -0.24 -3.57
CA THR A 133 2.95 -1.47 -4.20
C THR A 133 2.22 -2.66 -3.61
N LEU A 134 1.41 -3.33 -4.41
CA LEU A 134 0.67 -4.52 -4.06
C LEU A 134 1.18 -5.69 -4.90
N THR A 135 1.84 -6.68 -4.29
CA THR A 135 2.47 -7.80 -5.00
C THR A 135 2.00 -9.16 -4.51
N ASN A 136 1.79 -10.08 -5.43
CA ASN A 136 1.29 -11.44 -5.14
C ASN A 136 -0.02 -11.39 -4.32
N ILE A 137 -0.98 -10.59 -4.80
CA ILE A 137 -2.27 -10.40 -4.16
C ILE A 137 -3.31 -11.33 -4.79
N LEU A 138 -3.98 -12.07 -3.93
CA LEU A 138 -5.12 -12.93 -4.27
C LEU A 138 -6.30 -12.54 -3.36
N ALA A 139 -7.01 -11.47 -3.70
CA ALA A 139 -8.10 -10.97 -2.88
C ALA A 139 -9.33 -10.63 -3.73
N LYS A 140 -10.55 -10.85 -3.17
CA LYS A 140 -11.81 -10.52 -3.85
C LYS A 140 -12.04 -9.02 -3.97
N ASN A 141 -11.66 -8.26 -2.95
CA ASN A 141 -11.82 -6.82 -2.94
C ASN A 141 -10.47 -6.16 -2.77
N VAL A 142 -10.05 -5.40 -3.76
CA VAL A 142 -8.81 -4.63 -3.73
C VAL A 142 -9.10 -3.17 -4.01
N SER A 143 -8.69 -2.29 -3.12
CA SER A 143 -8.72 -0.84 -3.33
C SER A 143 -7.35 -0.25 -3.07
N ALA A 144 -6.79 0.46 -4.05
CA ALA A 144 -5.58 1.24 -3.89
C ALA A 144 -5.84 2.67 -4.38
N GLU A 145 -5.69 3.63 -3.47
CA GLU A 145 -5.98 5.03 -3.75
C GLU A 145 -4.86 5.91 -3.21
N ASN A 146 -4.32 6.81 -4.06
CA ASN A 146 -3.34 7.79 -3.61
C ASN A 146 -3.59 9.20 -4.17
N GLY A 147 -3.02 10.19 -3.49
CA GLY A 147 -2.97 11.56 -3.98
C GLY A 147 -1.89 11.70 -5.05
N ILE A 148 -0.64 11.66 -4.65
CA ILE A 148 0.53 11.79 -5.52
C ILE A 148 1.43 10.58 -5.34
N GLY A 149 1.79 9.93 -6.46
CA GLY A 149 2.65 8.76 -6.50
C GLY A 149 2.08 7.66 -7.39
N ASP A 150 2.86 6.64 -7.60
CA ASP A 150 2.51 5.53 -8.48
C ASP A 150 1.76 4.42 -7.74
N ILE A 151 0.90 3.71 -8.46
CA ILE A 151 0.26 2.49 -7.97
C ILE A 151 0.72 1.33 -8.84
N PHE A 152 1.31 0.33 -8.20
CA PHE A 152 1.65 -0.94 -8.83
C PHE A 152 0.85 -2.07 -8.19
N PHE A 153 0.13 -2.81 -9.00
CA PHE A 153 -0.59 -4.02 -8.61
C PHE A 153 -0.09 -5.21 -9.40
N ASP A 154 0.27 -6.27 -8.70
CA ASP A 154 0.55 -7.59 -9.25
C ASP A 154 -0.27 -8.63 -8.48
N GLY A 155 -1.27 -9.17 -9.13
CA GLY A 155 -2.20 -10.09 -8.47
C GLY A 155 -3.13 -10.79 -9.44
N GLU A 156 -3.96 -11.65 -8.89
CA GLU A 156 -4.98 -12.38 -9.62
C GLU A 156 -6.34 -11.72 -9.46
N ILE A 157 -7.09 -11.67 -10.57
CA ILE A 157 -8.47 -11.21 -10.56
C ILE A 157 -9.36 -12.39 -10.23
N GLN A 158 -9.99 -12.34 -9.07
CA GLN A 158 -10.91 -13.37 -8.58
C GLN A 158 -12.28 -13.24 -9.23
N GLU A 159 -12.93 -14.35 -9.50
CA GLU A 159 -14.33 -14.36 -9.94
C GLU A 159 -15.23 -13.58 -8.99
N SER A 160 -16.12 -12.76 -9.55
CA SER A 160 -17.00 -11.86 -8.81
C SER A 160 -16.25 -10.86 -7.90
N GLY A 161 -14.95 -10.64 -8.17
CA GLY A 161 -14.14 -9.69 -7.44
C GLY A 161 -14.40 -8.24 -7.82
N ASN A 162 -14.03 -7.30 -6.91
CA ASN A 162 -14.14 -5.88 -7.13
C ASN A 162 -12.79 -5.20 -6.90
N TYR A 163 -12.28 -4.55 -7.93
CA TYR A 163 -10.96 -3.94 -7.97
C TYR A 163 -11.06 -2.46 -8.30
N ARG A 164 -10.51 -1.61 -7.46
CA ARG A 164 -10.52 -0.17 -7.63
C ARG A 164 -9.12 0.41 -7.44
N PHE A 165 -8.65 1.13 -8.45
CA PHE A 165 -7.36 1.84 -8.43
C PHE A 165 -7.58 3.29 -8.79
N SER A 166 -7.09 4.22 -7.97
CA SER A 166 -7.29 5.65 -8.20
C SER A 166 -6.04 6.44 -7.81
N SER A 167 -5.57 7.32 -8.70
CA SER A 167 -4.49 8.28 -8.41
C SER A 167 -4.87 9.66 -8.93
N MET A 168 -4.57 10.70 -8.16
CA MET A 168 -4.69 12.07 -8.63
C MET A 168 -3.51 12.46 -9.52
N LYS A 169 -2.29 11.97 -9.20
CA LYS A 169 -1.08 12.22 -9.98
C LYS A 169 -0.07 11.09 -9.81
N GLY A 170 0.33 10.48 -10.91
CA GLY A 170 1.25 9.35 -10.97
C GLY A 170 0.79 8.34 -12.01
N ASN A 171 1.38 7.16 -12.04
CA ASN A 171 1.03 6.10 -12.97
C ASN A 171 0.37 4.95 -12.25
N ILE A 172 -0.56 4.28 -12.91
CA ILE A 172 -1.21 3.07 -12.39
C ILE A 172 -0.85 1.92 -13.31
N ASN A 173 -0.10 0.96 -12.81
CA ASN A 173 0.33 -0.23 -13.54
C ASN A 173 -0.26 -1.49 -12.92
N LEU A 174 -1.02 -2.23 -13.70
CA LEU A 174 -1.73 -3.43 -13.29
C LEU A 174 -1.17 -4.65 -14.00
N ARG A 175 -0.42 -5.49 -13.31
CA ARG A 175 0.13 -6.75 -13.82
C ARG A 175 -0.81 -7.89 -13.45
N ILE A 176 -1.53 -8.41 -14.46
CA ILE A 176 -2.65 -9.33 -14.30
C ILE A 176 -2.43 -10.54 -15.22
N PRO A 177 -2.78 -11.78 -14.80
CA PRO A 177 -2.78 -12.94 -15.68
C PRO A 177 -3.68 -12.70 -16.89
N PHE A 178 -3.19 -13.06 -18.09
CA PHE A 178 -3.96 -12.89 -19.34
C PHE A 178 -5.27 -13.69 -19.36
N THR A 179 -5.34 -14.77 -18.59
CA THR A 179 -6.54 -15.62 -18.46
C THR A 179 -7.61 -15.03 -17.54
N SER A 180 -7.36 -13.87 -16.92
CA SER A 180 -8.33 -13.25 -16.01
C SER A 180 -9.57 -12.76 -16.73
N SER A 181 -10.74 -12.97 -16.09
CA SER A 181 -12.05 -12.59 -16.61
C SER A 181 -12.60 -11.40 -15.82
N PHE A 182 -12.72 -10.24 -16.49
CA PHE A 182 -13.23 -9.03 -15.87
C PHE A 182 -13.82 -8.05 -16.90
N ARG A 183 -14.73 -7.23 -16.44
CA ARG A 183 -15.14 -6.01 -17.14
C ARG A 183 -14.40 -4.83 -16.53
N PHE A 184 -13.98 -3.88 -17.35
CA PHE A 184 -13.22 -2.74 -16.86
C PHE A 184 -13.72 -1.40 -17.36
N VAL A 185 -13.49 -0.39 -16.53
CA VAL A 185 -13.61 1.02 -16.88
C VAL A 185 -12.28 1.68 -16.50
N ALA A 186 -11.56 2.20 -17.49
CA ALA A 186 -10.34 2.96 -17.30
C ALA A 186 -10.57 4.42 -17.71
N THR A 187 -10.29 5.35 -16.82
CA THR A 187 -10.46 6.79 -17.05
C THR A 187 -9.14 7.51 -16.81
N ALA A 188 -8.64 8.25 -17.80
CA ALA A 188 -7.41 9.03 -17.73
C ALA A 188 -7.61 10.40 -18.41
N PRO A 189 -6.65 11.35 -18.33
CA PRO A 189 -6.74 12.63 -19.02
C PRO A 189 -6.99 12.51 -20.52
N SER A 190 -6.51 11.42 -21.12
CA SER A 190 -6.72 11.07 -22.53
C SER A 190 -6.70 9.56 -22.68
N THR A 191 -7.44 9.02 -23.67
CA THR A 191 -7.37 7.60 -24.03
C THR A 191 -5.97 7.18 -24.49
N ARG A 192 -5.14 8.11 -24.99
CA ARG A 192 -3.73 7.86 -25.32
C ARG A 192 -2.86 7.57 -24.10
N SER A 193 -3.32 7.97 -22.90
CA SER A 193 -2.66 7.67 -21.63
C SER A 193 -3.06 6.30 -21.06
N ILE A 194 -3.89 5.52 -21.78
CA ILE A 194 -4.36 4.19 -21.36
C ILE A 194 -3.78 3.16 -22.31
N SER A 195 -2.87 2.33 -21.79
CA SER A 195 -2.30 1.20 -22.51
C SER A 195 -2.92 -0.11 -22.00
N LEU A 196 -3.69 -0.76 -22.83
CA LEU A 196 -4.32 -2.04 -22.51
C LEU A 196 -3.41 -3.25 -22.80
N GLY A 197 -2.33 -3.04 -23.59
CA GLY A 197 -1.44 -4.13 -23.99
C GLY A 197 -2.21 -5.32 -24.58
N ALA A 198 -1.95 -6.50 -24.05
CA ALA A 198 -2.60 -7.73 -24.52
C ALA A 198 -4.10 -7.84 -24.19
N PHE A 199 -4.65 -6.94 -23.36
CA PHE A 199 -6.07 -6.94 -22.98
C PHE A 199 -6.97 -6.14 -23.94
N ALA A 200 -6.37 -5.45 -24.91
CA ALA A 200 -7.14 -4.84 -26.00
C ALA A 200 -7.74 -5.92 -26.91
N ASN A 201 -9.05 -5.88 -27.12
CA ASN A 201 -9.78 -6.84 -27.94
C ASN A 201 -10.99 -6.18 -28.63
N SER A 202 -11.78 -6.96 -29.37
CA SER A 202 -12.96 -6.47 -30.11
C SER A 202 -14.09 -5.94 -29.20
N GLU A 203 -14.10 -6.26 -27.91
CA GLU A 203 -15.06 -5.76 -26.92
C GLU A 203 -14.56 -4.47 -26.23
N THR A 204 -13.43 -3.90 -26.69
CA THR A 204 -12.89 -2.65 -26.19
C THR A 204 -13.49 -1.46 -26.90
N ASN A 205 -14.11 -0.54 -26.15
CA ASN A 205 -14.73 0.66 -26.68
C ASN A 205 -14.07 1.92 -26.10
N TYR A 206 -13.66 2.80 -27.01
CA TYR A 206 -13.14 4.13 -26.67
C TYR A 206 -14.29 5.12 -26.73
N LEU A 207 -14.65 5.71 -25.59
CA LEU A 207 -15.80 6.60 -25.51
C LEU A 207 -15.48 8.00 -26.09
N GLY A 208 -16.49 8.65 -26.62
CA GLY A 208 -16.36 9.90 -27.39
C GLY A 208 -15.85 11.10 -26.57
N ASP A 209 -15.79 11.01 -25.27
CA ASP A 209 -15.17 12.04 -24.40
C ASP A 209 -13.63 12.05 -24.46
N GLY A 210 -13.02 11.07 -25.16
CA GLY A 210 -11.58 10.94 -25.33
C GLY A 210 -10.81 10.65 -24.04
N ARG A 211 -11.51 10.28 -22.95
CA ARG A 211 -10.92 10.06 -21.62
C ARG A 211 -11.17 8.68 -21.06
N ARG A 212 -12.13 7.95 -21.61
CA ARG A 212 -12.61 6.70 -21.03
C ARG A 212 -12.51 5.54 -22.01
N VAL A 213 -12.02 4.42 -21.49
CA VAL A 213 -12.02 3.15 -22.20
C VAL A 213 -12.79 2.15 -21.35
N ILE A 214 -13.72 1.44 -21.97
CA ILE A 214 -14.47 0.36 -21.36
C ILE A 214 -14.21 -0.92 -22.13
N GLY A 215 -14.23 -2.05 -21.46
CA GLY A 215 -14.04 -3.33 -22.12
C GLY A 215 -14.33 -4.51 -21.20
N LYS A 216 -14.19 -5.68 -21.78
CA LYS A 216 -14.42 -6.95 -21.12
C LYS A 216 -13.39 -7.97 -21.61
N THR A 217 -12.89 -8.79 -20.71
CA THR A 217 -12.09 -9.96 -21.03
C THR A 217 -12.76 -11.21 -20.43
N GLY A 218 -12.66 -12.35 -21.12
CA GLY A 218 -13.34 -13.55 -20.70
C GLY A 218 -14.84 -13.37 -20.53
N ASP A 219 -15.43 -13.94 -19.50
CA ASP A 219 -16.86 -13.81 -19.19
C ASP A 219 -17.23 -12.47 -18.49
N GLY A 220 -16.22 -11.67 -18.08
CA GLY A 220 -16.43 -10.41 -17.39
C GLY A 220 -16.99 -10.53 -15.97
N SER A 221 -16.69 -11.64 -15.29
CA SER A 221 -17.25 -11.96 -13.97
C SER A 221 -16.81 -10.98 -12.88
N ALA A 222 -15.60 -10.45 -12.94
CA ALA A 222 -15.11 -9.43 -12.00
C ALA A 222 -15.29 -7.99 -12.54
N THR A 223 -15.17 -7.02 -11.66
CA THR A 223 -15.22 -5.59 -12.00
C THR A 223 -13.91 -4.91 -11.65
N LEU A 224 -13.36 -4.17 -12.62
CA LEU A 224 -12.12 -3.42 -12.47
C LEU A 224 -12.34 -1.95 -12.86
N THR A 225 -12.19 -1.05 -11.91
CA THR A 225 -12.29 0.40 -12.14
C THR A 225 -10.93 1.05 -11.89
N VAL A 226 -10.43 1.77 -12.89
CA VAL A 226 -9.15 2.48 -12.82
C VAL A 226 -9.35 3.93 -13.17
N THR A 227 -8.96 4.83 -12.30
CA THR A 227 -9.09 6.27 -12.52
C THR A 227 -7.77 6.98 -12.24
N ASN A 228 -7.28 7.72 -13.22
CA ASN A 228 -6.09 8.54 -13.07
C ASN A 228 -6.40 9.97 -13.58
N GLN A 229 -6.15 10.96 -12.73
CA GLN A 229 -6.40 12.35 -13.12
C GLN A 229 -5.20 12.97 -13.85
N ARG A 230 -3.96 12.54 -13.53
CA ARG A 230 -2.73 13.03 -14.18
C ARG A 230 -1.68 11.92 -14.22
N GLY A 231 -1.47 11.33 -15.39
CA GLY A 231 -0.51 10.26 -15.62
C GLY A 231 -1.06 9.19 -16.54
N THR A 232 -0.51 7.98 -16.47
CA THR A 232 -0.84 6.88 -17.37
C THR A 232 -1.49 5.71 -16.62
N ILE A 233 -2.23 4.91 -17.36
CA ILE A 233 -2.76 3.61 -16.91
C ILE A 233 -2.16 2.55 -17.83
N GLY A 234 -1.50 1.56 -17.25
CA GLY A 234 -0.91 0.44 -17.98
C GLY A 234 -1.46 -0.91 -17.50
N PHE A 235 -1.95 -1.71 -18.45
CA PHE A 235 -2.28 -3.11 -18.22
C PHE A 235 -1.13 -3.97 -18.73
N LEU A 236 -0.52 -4.74 -17.85
CA LEU A 236 0.64 -5.57 -18.11
C LEU A 236 0.25 -7.04 -17.99
N ARG A 237 0.72 -7.86 -18.92
CA ARG A 237 0.56 -9.31 -18.82
C ARG A 237 1.50 -9.86 -17.75
N ARG A 238 0.98 -10.71 -16.89
CA ARG A 238 1.75 -11.55 -15.96
C ARG A 238 2.19 -12.82 -16.65
#